data_8dcfc71477ece6f7c413f87163fc0cd3
#
_entry.id   8dcfc71477ece6f7c413f87163fc0cd3
#
_cell.length_a   1.000
_cell.length_b   1.000
_cell.length_c   1.000
_cell.angle_alpha   90.00
_cell.angle_beta   90.00
_cell.angle_gamma   90.00
#
_symmetry.space_group_name_H-M   'P 1'
#
loop_
_entity.id
_entity.type
_entity.pdbx_description
1 polymer ?
#
loop_
_entity_poly.entity_id
_entity_poly.type
_entity_poly.pdbx_seq_one_letter_code
_entity_poly.pdbx_strand_id
1 'polypeptide(L)'
;MKNFVIPSIDLLDGKIVRLLKGDYNKATIYEVKVDDLVEKYNAFSNLHIVNLNGAKGEKCEKNEKIIAEIRKKFKGKIQVGGGIRNIEKIEFYLNKVNIDAVVLGTLCIKNVEKTVEIIKKFGAEKIVLAIDCENVNDVFVPKINGWQEFCDCKNIFDLLEKYNGIAKKLLITDIQRDGCLSGGNCDLYQQIKTKFPSFQVQASGGISTIDDIKKLQEVTDFAIVGRAMYENNLLETIAISAP
;
A
#
# COMPACT_ATOMS: atom_id res chain seq x y z
N MET A 1 -9.46 15.59 4.29
CA MET A 1 -9.41 14.10 4.43
C MET A 1 -9.32 13.36 3.10
N LYS A 2 -10.12 13.68 2.09
CA LYS A 2 -10.14 12.98 0.76
C LYS A 2 -8.80 12.90 0.04
N ASN A 3 -7.94 13.91 0.19
CA ASN A 3 -6.60 13.94 -0.41
C ASN A 3 -5.56 13.20 0.43
N PHE A 4 -5.84 12.94 1.70
CA PHE A 4 -4.94 12.26 2.63
C PHE A 4 -5.19 10.74 2.65
N VAL A 5 -6.45 10.33 2.58
CA VAL A 5 -6.82 8.91 2.57
C VAL A 5 -6.65 8.31 1.19
N ILE A 6 -6.03 7.14 1.14
CA ILE A 6 -5.88 6.29 -0.04
C ILE A 6 -6.71 5.03 0.19
N PRO A 7 -7.91 4.89 -0.41
CA PRO A 7 -8.66 3.63 -0.36
C PRO A 7 -7.84 2.49 -0.95
N SER A 8 -8.02 1.27 -0.42
CA SER A 8 -7.35 0.06 -0.91
C SER A 8 -8.35 -0.93 -1.48
N ILE A 9 -7.99 -1.54 -2.61
CA ILE A 9 -8.67 -2.68 -3.23
C ILE A 9 -7.70 -3.84 -3.32
N ASP A 10 -8.02 -4.96 -2.65
CA ASP A 10 -7.27 -6.19 -2.73
C ASP A 10 -7.98 -7.15 -3.70
N LEU A 11 -7.26 -7.66 -4.71
CA LEU A 11 -7.79 -8.56 -5.75
C LEU A 11 -7.21 -9.96 -5.61
N LEU A 12 -8.09 -10.96 -5.50
CA LEU A 12 -7.75 -12.38 -5.49
C LEU A 12 -8.71 -13.14 -6.42
N ASP A 13 -8.18 -13.84 -7.41
CA ASP A 13 -8.93 -14.64 -8.40
C ASP A 13 -10.07 -13.88 -9.11
N GLY A 14 -9.85 -12.58 -9.33
CA GLY A 14 -10.84 -11.70 -9.95
C GLY A 14 -11.94 -11.22 -9.01
N LYS A 15 -11.75 -11.37 -7.70
CA LYS A 15 -12.68 -10.90 -6.67
C LYS A 15 -12.04 -9.85 -5.78
N ILE A 16 -12.88 -8.98 -5.24
CA ILE A 16 -12.46 -8.03 -4.20
C ILE A 16 -12.49 -8.77 -2.87
N VAL A 17 -11.36 -8.76 -2.17
CA VAL A 17 -11.22 -9.48 -0.91
C VAL A 17 -10.52 -8.64 0.15
N ARG A 18 -10.54 -9.13 1.39
CA ARG A 18 -9.63 -8.68 2.45
C ARG A 18 -9.07 -9.89 3.18
N LEU A 19 -7.76 -9.89 3.36
CA LEU A 19 -7.08 -10.90 4.18
C LEU A 19 -7.05 -10.44 5.64
N LEU A 20 -7.25 -11.36 6.57
CA LEU A 20 -7.00 -11.09 7.99
C LEU A 20 -5.52 -11.38 8.28
N LYS A 21 -4.75 -10.34 8.64
CA LYS A 21 -3.30 -10.45 8.91
C LYS A 21 -2.52 -11.17 7.80
N GLY A 22 -2.86 -10.90 6.54
CA GLY A 22 -2.20 -11.53 5.39
C GLY A 22 -2.50 -13.00 5.16
N ASP A 23 -3.40 -13.63 5.94
CA ASP A 23 -3.75 -15.05 5.82
C ASP A 23 -4.76 -15.27 4.68
N TYR A 24 -4.31 -15.92 3.61
CA TYR A 24 -5.13 -16.24 2.43
C TYR A 24 -6.28 -17.21 2.74
N ASN A 25 -6.16 -18.05 3.77
CA ASN A 25 -7.22 -18.96 4.20
C ASN A 25 -8.33 -18.23 4.96
N LYS A 26 -8.08 -17.00 5.38
CA LYS A 26 -9.04 -16.13 6.09
C LYS A 26 -9.44 -14.92 5.23
N ALA A 27 -9.57 -15.15 3.93
CA ALA A 27 -10.01 -14.12 3.00
C ALA A 27 -11.53 -13.91 3.14
N THR A 28 -11.93 -12.66 3.43
CA THR A 28 -13.32 -12.22 3.31
C THR A 28 -13.53 -11.74 1.88
N ILE A 29 -14.53 -12.27 1.20
CA ILE A 29 -14.92 -11.82 -0.15
C ILE A 29 -16.03 -10.77 0.00
N TYR A 30 -15.88 -9.64 -0.69
CA TYR A 30 -16.91 -8.61 -0.74
C TYR A 30 -17.70 -8.73 -2.05
N GLU A 31 -19.00 -8.94 -1.93
CA GLU A 31 -19.95 -9.02 -3.06
C GLU A 31 -20.29 -7.61 -3.58
N VAL A 32 -19.23 -6.85 -3.95
CA VAL A 32 -19.36 -5.48 -4.47
C VAL A 32 -18.92 -5.47 -5.92
N LYS A 33 -19.73 -4.85 -6.79
CA LYS A 33 -19.31 -4.63 -8.17
C LYS A 33 -18.16 -3.62 -8.21
N VAL A 34 -17.14 -3.94 -9.00
CA VAL A 34 -15.96 -3.07 -9.17
C VAL A 34 -16.37 -1.65 -9.59
N ASP A 35 -17.36 -1.54 -10.48
CA ASP A 35 -17.83 -0.27 -11.00
C ASP A 35 -18.44 0.63 -9.93
N ASP A 36 -19.32 0.07 -9.11
CA ASP A 36 -19.98 0.80 -8.02
C ASP A 36 -18.96 1.27 -6.97
N LEU A 37 -17.94 0.44 -6.72
CA LEU A 37 -16.87 0.78 -5.80
C LEU A 37 -15.98 1.90 -6.35
N VAL A 38 -15.60 1.82 -7.63
CA VAL A 38 -14.77 2.84 -8.28
C VAL A 38 -15.50 4.18 -8.37
N GLU A 39 -16.81 4.17 -8.62
CA GLU A 39 -17.62 5.38 -8.60
C GLU A 39 -17.55 6.08 -7.23
N LYS A 40 -17.74 5.34 -6.15
CA LYS A 40 -17.60 5.87 -4.78
C LYS A 40 -16.18 6.36 -4.50
N TYR A 41 -15.17 5.63 -4.98
CA TYR A 41 -13.77 5.99 -4.75
C TYR A 41 -13.28 7.18 -5.59
N ASN A 42 -14.02 7.60 -6.62
CA ASN A 42 -13.75 8.84 -7.37
C ASN A 42 -13.85 10.13 -6.51
N ALA A 43 -14.34 10.01 -5.27
CA ALA A 43 -14.25 11.08 -4.27
C ALA A 43 -12.81 11.30 -3.74
N PHE A 44 -11.88 10.36 -3.96
CA PHE A 44 -10.50 10.40 -3.47
C PHE A 44 -9.52 10.72 -4.60
N SER A 45 -8.39 11.33 -4.24
CA SER A 45 -7.34 11.68 -5.21
C SER A 45 -6.42 10.52 -5.58
N ASN A 46 -6.34 9.51 -4.73
CA ASN A 46 -5.45 8.36 -4.90
C ASN A 46 -6.18 7.04 -4.60
N LEU A 47 -5.73 5.96 -5.25
CA LEU A 47 -6.21 4.59 -5.03
C LEU A 47 -5.03 3.64 -4.96
N HIS A 48 -5.05 2.71 -4.00
CA HIS A 48 -4.10 1.62 -3.88
C HIS A 48 -4.75 0.30 -4.29
N ILE A 49 -4.08 -0.48 -5.15
CA ILE A 49 -4.58 -1.78 -5.59
C ILE A 49 -3.51 -2.84 -5.33
N VAL A 50 -3.91 -3.95 -4.72
CA VAL A 50 -3.03 -5.10 -4.48
C VAL A 50 -3.48 -6.30 -5.32
N ASN A 51 -2.60 -6.78 -6.19
CA ASN A 51 -2.77 -8.05 -6.89
C ASN A 51 -2.24 -9.19 -6.00
N LEU A 52 -3.11 -9.80 -5.21
CA LEU A 52 -2.74 -10.83 -4.24
C LEU A 52 -2.23 -12.11 -4.90
N ASN A 53 -2.76 -12.52 -6.07
CA ASN A 53 -2.19 -13.65 -6.83
C ASN A 53 -0.74 -13.33 -7.23
N GLY A 54 -0.48 -12.13 -7.74
CA GLY A 54 0.88 -11.69 -8.05
C GLY A 54 1.79 -11.72 -6.82
N ALA A 55 1.30 -11.32 -5.64
CA ALA A 55 2.06 -11.39 -4.39
C ALA A 55 2.46 -12.84 -4.05
N LYS A 56 1.59 -13.83 -4.27
CA LYS A 56 1.88 -15.28 -4.16
C LYS A 56 2.82 -15.81 -5.26
N GLY A 57 3.07 -15.05 -6.31
CA GLY A 57 3.86 -15.50 -7.47
C GLY A 57 3.03 -16.17 -8.56
N GLU A 58 1.72 -16.09 -8.48
CA GLU A 58 0.77 -16.67 -9.43
C GLU A 58 0.41 -15.63 -10.52
N LYS A 59 0.22 -16.11 -11.76
CA LYS A 59 -0.39 -15.28 -12.80
C LYS A 59 -1.90 -15.25 -12.62
N CYS A 60 -2.49 -14.08 -12.66
CA CYS A 60 -3.94 -13.93 -12.70
C CYS A 60 -4.34 -12.84 -13.70
N GLU A 61 -4.63 -13.24 -14.93
CA GLU A 61 -5.07 -12.31 -15.98
C GLU A 61 -6.39 -11.60 -15.63
N LYS A 62 -7.24 -12.24 -14.81
CA LYS A 62 -8.50 -11.63 -14.35
C LYS A 62 -8.21 -10.38 -13.53
N ASN A 63 -7.26 -10.45 -12.58
CA ASN A 63 -6.87 -9.29 -11.78
C ASN A 63 -6.28 -8.19 -12.66
N GLU A 64 -5.44 -8.53 -13.64
CA GLU A 64 -4.83 -7.55 -14.53
C GLU A 64 -5.89 -6.82 -15.40
N LYS A 65 -6.90 -7.55 -15.88
CA LYS A 65 -8.04 -6.96 -16.60
C LYS A 65 -8.83 -6.01 -15.71
N ILE A 66 -9.15 -6.41 -14.48
CA ILE A 66 -9.86 -5.57 -13.51
C ILE A 66 -9.04 -4.30 -13.20
N ILE A 67 -7.74 -4.41 -12.97
CA ILE A 67 -6.87 -3.24 -12.73
C ILE A 67 -6.93 -2.28 -13.93
N ALA A 68 -6.88 -2.81 -15.16
CA ALA A 68 -6.97 -1.98 -16.37
C ALA A 68 -8.36 -1.33 -16.52
N GLU A 69 -9.44 -2.00 -16.13
CA GLU A 69 -10.80 -1.45 -16.11
C GLU A 69 -10.95 -0.35 -15.04
N ILE A 70 -10.41 -0.57 -13.85
CA ILE A 70 -10.39 0.45 -12.79
C ILE A 70 -9.64 1.69 -13.29
N ARG A 71 -8.47 1.52 -13.97
CA ARG A 71 -7.70 2.67 -14.50
C ARG A 71 -8.51 3.52 -15.46
N LYS A 72 -9.37 2.90 -16.29
CA LYS A 72 -10.22 3.64 -17.24
C LYS A 72 -11.30 4.47 -16.57
N LYS A 73 -11.75 4.09 -15.38
CA LYS A 73 -12.91 4.67 -14.67
C LYS A 73 -12.51 5.57 -13.51
N PHE A 74 -11.40 5.26 -12.84
CA PHE A 74 -10.91 6.06 -11.72
C PHE A 74 -10.21 7.32 -12.21
N LYS A 75 -10.62 8.48 -11.72
CA LYS A 75 -10.14 9.80 -12.17
C LYS A 75 -8.82 10.22 -11.51
N GLY A 76 -8.53 9.71 -10.33
CA GLY A 76 -7.33 10.03 -9.55
C GLY A 76 -6.09 9.22 -9.97
N LYS A 77 -5.07 9.26 -9.13
CA LYS A 77 -3.83 8.50 -9.29
C LYS A 77 -3.98 7.10 -8.72
N ILE A 78 -3.44 6.11 -9.41
CA ILE A 78 -3.46 4.70 -8.98
C ILE A 78 -2.03 4.23 -8.73
N GLN A 79 -1.82 3.58 -7.59
CA GLN A 79 -0.64 2.78 -7.33
C GLN A 79 -1.01 1.30 -7.23
N VAL A 80 -0.21 0.42 -7.84
CA VAL A 80 -0.44 -1.02 -7.88
C VAL A 80 0.72 -1.77 -7.27
N GLY A 81 0.41 -2.70 -6.34
CA GLY A 81 1.34 -3.63 -5.73
C GLY A 81 0.97 -5.09 -5.99
N GLY A 82 1.82 -6.00 -5.52
CA GLY A 82 1.59 -7.44 -5.64
C GLY A 82 2.32 -8.08 -6.82
N GLY A 83 3.42 -8.78 -6.54
CA GLY A 83 4.17 -9.59 -7.49
C GLY A 83 5.02 -8.83 -8.51
N ILE A 84 5.34 -7.57 -8.26
CA ILE A 84 6.20 -6.77 -9.14
C ILE A 84 7.66 -7.07 -8.78
N ARG A 85 8.31 -7.93 -9.60
CA ARG A 85 9.65 -8.47 -9.33
C ARG A 85 10.67 -8.17 -10.43
N ASN A 86 10.24 -7.66 -11.57
CA ASN A 86 11.09 -7.39 -12.74
C ASN A 86 10.66 -6.14 -13.49
N ILE A 87 11.52 -5.69 -14.40
CA ILE A 87 11.33 -4.48 -15.19
C ILE A 87 10.13 -4.62 -16.12
N GLU A 88 9.92 -5.78 -16.73
CA GLU A 88 8.84 -6.05 -17.67
C GLU A 88 7.46 -5.82 -17.00
N LYS A 89 7.32 -6.22 -15.73
CA LYS A 89 6.07 -6.02 -14.99
C LYS A 89 5.87 -4.55 -14.60
N ILE A 90 6.95 -3.83 -14.30
CA ILE A 90 6.91 -2.38 -14.07
C ILE A 90 6.46 -1.67 -15.35
N GLU A 91 7.09 -1.97 -16.47
CA GLU A 91 6.74 -1.38 -17.78
C GLU A 91 5.30 -1.73 -18.20
N PHE A 92 4.85 -2.93 -17.92
CA PHE A 92 3.46 -3.33 -18.17
C PHE A 92 2.48 -2.41 -17.41
N TYR A 93 2.65 -2.22 -16.11
CA TYR A 93 1.74 -1.37 -15.35
C TYR A 93 1.88 0.11 -15.71
N LEU A 94 3.09 0.64 -15.78
CA LEU A 94 3.31 2.06 -16.01
C LEU A 94 2.96 2.48 -17.45
N ASN A 95 3.35 1.68 -18.47
CA ASN A 95 3.27 2.10 -19.86
C ASN A 95 2.07 1.50 -20.62
N LYS A 96 1.67 0.23 -20.32
CA LYS A 96 0.55 -0.40 -21.02
C LYS A 96 -0.78 -0.19 -20.31
N VAL A 97 -0.81 -0.30 -18.99
CA VAL A 97 -2.03 -0.08 -18.19
C VAL A 97 -2.20 1.40 -17.83
N ASN A 98 -1.14 2.20 -17.93
CA ASN A 98 -1.08 3.62 -17.58
C ASN A 98 -1.37 3.87 -16.08
N ILE A 99 -0.75 3.05 -15.21
CA ILE A 99 -0.77 3.23 -13.77
C ILE A 99 0.25 4.31 -13.37
N ASP A 100 -0.08 5.12 -12.36
CA ASP A 100 0.75 6.27 -11.96
C ASP A 100 1.99 5.86 -11.16
N ALA A 101 1.90 4.80 -10.35
CA ALA A 101 3.03 4.29 -9.59
C ALA A 101 2.92 2.77 -9.34
N VAL A 102 4.07 2.10 -9.23
CA VAL A 102 4.16 0.70 -8.82
C VAL A 102 4.73 0.59 -7.42
N VAL A 103 4.24 -0.41 -6.68
CA VAL A 103 4.61 -0.65 -5.28
C VAL A 103 5.52 -1.87 -5.22
N LEU A 104 6.76 -1.66 -4.78
CA LEU A 104 7.78 -2.69 -4.63
C LEU A 104 7.91 -3.09 -3.16
N GLY A 105 7.47 -4.30 -2.82
CA GLY A 105 7.59 -4.87 -1.46
C GLY A 105 8.89 -5.68 -1.31
N THR A 106 8.81 -7.00 -1.34
CA THR A 106 9.95 -7.91 -1.14
C THR A 106 11.21 -7.52 -1.93
N LEU A 107 11.06 -6.99 -3.15
CA LEU A 107 12.19 -6.58 -3.98
C LEU A 107 13.02 -5.48 -3.33
N CYS A 108 12.38 -4.45 -2.76
CA CYS A 108 13.10 -3.33 -2.15
C CYS A 108 13.82 -3.73 -0.85
N ILE A 109 13.41 -4.83 -0.23
CA ILE A 109 14.07 -5.35 0.97
C ILE A 109 15.24 -6.27 0.58
N LYS A 110 15.02 -7.20 -0.37
CA LYS A 110 16.00 -8.22 -0.76
C LYS A 110 17.11 -7.71 -1.68
N ASN A 111 16.85 -6.68 -2.49
CA ASN A 111 17.82 -6.21 -3.48
C ASN A 111 17.76 -4.67 -3.63
N VAL A 112 18.44 -4.00 -2.71
CA VAL A 112 18.51 -2.53 -2.68
C VAL A 112 19.11 -1.97 -3.96
N GLU A 113 20.22 -2.55 -4.45
CA GLU A 113 20.95 -2.07 -5.63
C GLU A 113 20.05 -2.07 -6.87
N LYS A 114 19.39 -3.21 -7.15
CA LYS A 114 18.43 -3.33 -8.25
C LYS A 114 17.25 -2.36 -8.09
N THR A 115 16.78 -2.14 -6.87
CA THR A 115 15.69 -1.20 -6.61
C THR A 115 16.13 0.24 -6.88
N VAL A 116 17.35 0.60 -6.51
CA VAL A 116 17.93 1.91 -6.84
C VAL A 116 18.05 2.11 -8.35
N GLU A 117 18.50 1.09 -9.10
CA GLU A 117 18.53 1.13 -10.57
C GLU A 117 17.12 1.34 -11.16
N ILE A 118 16.12 0.65 -10.63
CA ILE A 118 14.71 0.81 -11.02
C ILE A 118 14.24 2.25 -10.75
N ILE A 119 14.53 2.79 -9.56
CA ILE A 119 14.16 4.18 -9.23
C ILE A 119 14.82 5.16 -10.19
N LYS A 120 16.10 4.98 -10.49
CA LYS A 120 16.82 5.83 -11.47
C LYS A 120 16.22 5.73 -12.87
N LYS A 121 15.83 4.52 -13.31
CA LYS A 121 15.24 4.30 -14.64
C LYS A 121 13.84 4.90 -14.80
N PHE A 122 12.97 4.71 -13.81
CA PHE A 122 11.54 5.07 -13.92
C PHE A 122 11.17 6.39 -13.26
N GLY A 123 12.03 6.89 -12.37
CA GLY A 123 11.81 8.09 -11.55
C GLY A 123 11.19 7.77 -10.18
N ALA A 124 11.64 8.50 -9.15
CA ALA A 124 11.22 8.30 -7.76
C ALA A 124 9.70 8.52 -7.53
N GLU A 125 9.04 9.31 -8.40
CA GLU A 125 7.59 9.54 -8.33
C GLU A 125 6.75 8.31 -8.71
N LYS A 126 7.30 7.41 -9.53
CA LYS A 126 6.62 6.23 -10.07
C LYS A 126 6.88 4.97 -9.25
N ILE A 127 7.75 5.03 -8.25
CA ILE A 127 8.12 3.88 -7.41
C ILE A 127 7.75 4.18 -5.96
N VAL A 128 6.96 3.30 -5.37
CA VAL A 128 6.65 3.28 -3.94
C VAL A 128 7.35 2.10 -3.32
N LEU A 129 8.16 2.33 -2.29
CA LEU A 129 8.78 1.26 -1.52
C LEU A 129 7.81 0.83 -0.43
N ALA A 130 7.39 -0.44 -0.44
CA ALA A 130 6.52 -0.99 0.59
C ALA A 130 7.33 -1.84 1.56
N ILE A 131 7.26 -1.49 2.83
CA ILE A 131 7.94 -2.21 3.90
C ILE A 131 6.90 -2.59 4.95
N ASP A 132 6.61 -3.87 5.01
CA ASP A 132 5.81 -4.45 6.05
C ASP A 132 6.74 -4.78 7.22
N CYS A 133 6.40 -4.36 8.43
CA CYS A 133 7.27 -4.54 9.60
C CYS A 133 6.49 -4.97 10.84
N GLU A 134 7.21 -5.57 11.76
CA GLU A 134 6.74 -6.04 13.05
C GLU A 134 7.63 -5.46 14.14
N ASN A 135 7.02 -5.00 15.25
CA ASN A 135 7.79 -4.61 16.43
C ASN A 135 8.23 -5.87 17.20
N VAL A 136 9.54 -6.06 17.30
CA VAL A 136 10.17 -7.14 18.07
C VAL A 136 11.13 -6.51 19.07
N ASN A 137 10.78 -6.50 20.34
CA ASN A 137 11.59 -5.90 21.42
C ASN A 137 12.02 -4.45 21.10
N ASP A 138 11.05 -3.60 20.75
CA ASP A 138 11.22 -2.20 20.40
C ASP A 138 12.05 -1.93 19.13
N VAL A 139 12.28 -2.95 18.31
CA VAL A 139 12.91 -2.85 17.00
C VAL A 139 11.87 -3.19 15.93
N PHE A 140 11.70 -2.30 14.95
CA PHE A 140 10.85 -2.59 13.80
C PHE A 140 11.62 -3.40 12.76
N VAL A 141 11.26 -4.68 12.64
CA VAL A 141 11.92 -5.66 11.77
C VAL A 141 11.11 -5.86 10.50
N PRO A 142 11.71 -5.70 9.29
CA PRO A 142 11.00 -5.95 8.05
C PRO A 142 10.59 -7.40 7.88
N LYS A 143 9.42 -7.63 7.30
CA LYS A 143 8.90 -8.94 6.90
C LYS A 143 8.79 -9.04 5.39
N ILE A 144 8.96 -10.25 4.87
CA ILE A 144 8.91 -10.55 3.43
C ILE A 144 8.01 -11.75 3.15
N ASN A 145 7.75 -12.02 1.88
CA ASN A 145 7.01 -13.19 1.41
C ASN A 145 5.62 -13.34 2.07
N GLY A 146 4.83 -12.25 2.09
CA GLY A 146 3.51 -12.26 2.72
C GLY A 146 3.58 -12.42 4.23
N TRP A 147 4.58 -11.81 4.86
CA TRP A 147 4.82 -11.75 6.32
C TRP A 147 5.32 -13.06 6.96
N GLN A 148 5.64 -14.05 6.15
CA GLN A 148 6.01 -15.38 6.63
C GLN A 148 7.48 -15.49 7.05
N GLU A 149 8.33 -14.60 6.52
CA GLU A 149 9.78 -14.67 6.73
C GLU A 149 10.34 -13.34 7.23
N PHE A 150 11.33 -13.42 8.11
CA PHE A 150 12.22 -12.30 8.38
C PHE A 150 13.25 -12.18 7.26
N CYS A 151 13.73 -10.97 7.01
CA CYS A 151 14.88 -10.76 6.13
C CYS A 151 16.16 -10.60 6.97
N ASP A 152 17.33 -10.59 6.29
CA ASP A 152 18.61 -10.34 6.95
C ASP A 152 18.72 -8.90 7.51
N CYS A 153 17.85 -8.01 7.05
CA CYS A 153 17.75 -6.65 7.58
C CYS A 153 17.02 -6.66 8.93
N LYS A 154 17.76 -6.35 9.98
CA LYS A 154 17.25 -6.42 11.37
C LYS A 154 16.47 -5.17 11.82
N ASN A 155 16.50 -4.09 11.04
CA ASN A 155 15.87 -2.82 11.40
C ASN A 155 15.45 -2.06 10.15
N ILE A 156 14.19 -1.58 10.10
CA ILE A 156 13.69 -0.79 8.97
C ILE A 156 14.50 0.51 8.79
N PHE A 157 14.97 1.12 9.85
CA PHE A 157 15.72 2.40 9.78
C PHE A 157 17.04 2.23 9.02
N ASP A 158 17.73 1.08 9.16
CA ASP A 158 18.95 0.78 8.40
C ASP A 158 18.65 0.56 6.92
N LEU A 159 17.47 0.00 6.61
CA LEU A 159 17.00 -0.15 5.24
C LEU A 159 16.64 1.20 4.62
N LEU A 160 15.92 2.05 5.35
CA LEU A 160 15.50 3.37 4.89
C LEU A 160 16.69 4.30 4.62
N GLU A 161 17.77 4.20 5.42
CA GLU A 161 18.99 4.96 5.19
C GLU A 161 19.58 4.71 3.79
N LYS A 162 19.51 3.46 3.29
CA LYS A 162 20.00 3.10 1.95
C LYS A 162 19.21 3.75 0.82
N TYR A 163 17.99 4.20 1.10
CA TYR A 163 17.09 4.85 0.13
C TYR A 163 16.97 6.36 0.33
N ASN A 164 17.59 6.90 1.40
CA ASN A 164 17.53 8.31 1.72
C ASN A 164 18.12 9.15 0.59
N GLY A 165 17.39 10.17 0.14
CA GLY A 165 17.77 10.99 -1.02
C GLY A 165 17.63 10.33 -2.39
N ILE A 166 17.19 9.05 -2.46
CA ILE A 166 17.02 8.29 -3.72
C ILE A 166 15.54 8.00 -3.97
N ALA A 167 14.85 7.40 -3.02
CA ALA A 167 13.41 7.14 -3.09
C ALA A 167 12.63 8.34 -2.53
N LYS A 168 11.38 8.47 -2.96
CA LYS A 168 10.49 9.54 -2.48
C LYS A 168 9.30 9.01 -1.70
N LYS A 169 8.74 7.87 -2.08
CA LYS A 169 7.48 7.36 -1.55
C LYS A 169 7.70 6.08 -0.77
N LEU A 170 7.24 6.07 0.47
CA LEU A 170 7.24 4.91 1.35
C LEU A 170 5.81 4.52 1.71
N LEU A 171 5.53 3.24 1.66
CA LEU A 171 4.36 2.61 2.26
C LEU A 171 4.86 1.75 3.40
N ILE A 172 4.48 2.06 4.63
CA ILE A 172 4.89 1.32 5.82
C ILE A 172 3.66 0.69 6.46
N THR A 173 3.68 -0.64 6.59
CA THR A 173 2.62 -1.40 7.24
C THR A 173 3.10 -1.95 8.57
N ASP A 174 2.44 -1.57 9.66
CA ASP A 174 2.55 -2.29 10.92
C ASP A 174 1.66 -3.52 10.86
N ILE A 175 2.27 -4.70 10.63
CA ILE A 175 1.53 -5.96 10.44
C ILE A 175 0.83 -6.47 11.70
N GLN A 176 1.24 -6.04 12.88
CA GLN A 176 0.59 -6.40 14.14
C GLN A 176 -0.77 -5.71 14.28
N ARG A 177 -0.95 -4.58 13.60
CA ARG A 177 -2.19 -3.79 13.59
C ARG A 177 -3.06 -4.05 12.35
N ASP A 178 -2.47 -4.57 11.26
CA ASP A 178 -3.22 -4.75 10.01
C ASP A 178 -4.40 -5.71 10.16
N GLY A 179 -5.55 -5.26 9.68
CA GLY A 179 -6.82 -5.98 9.80
C GLY A 179 -7.43 -6.03 11.21
N CYS A 180 -6.80 -5.42 12.23
CA CYS A 180 -7.25 -5.47 13.63
C CYS A 180 -8.16 -4.31 14.04
N LEU A 181 -8.29 -3.25 13.21
CA LEU A 181 -9.06 -2.04 13.51
C LEU A 181 -8.62 -1.38 14.85
N SER A 182 -7.32 -1.42 15.16
CA SER A 182 -6.74 -0.98 16.45
C SER A 182 -6.07 0.40 16.40
N GLY A 183 -6.24 1.13 15.29
CA GLY A 183 -5.59 2.41 15.00
C GLY A 183 -4.19 2.24 14.40
N GLY A 184 -3.69 3.30 13.74
CA GLY A 184 -2.36 3.36 13.15
C GLY A 184 -1.25 3.52 14.20
N ASN A 185 -0.01 3.15 13.86
CA ASN A 185 1.17 3.28 14.73
C ASN A 185 1.82 4.66 14.57
N CYS A 186 1.23 5.68 15.20
CA CYS A 186 1.72 7.06 15.09
C CYS A 186 3.19 7.21 15.51
N ASP A 187 3.64 6.47 16.53
CA ASP A 187 5.02 6.56 17.03
C ASP A 187 6.03 6.09 15.99
N LEU A 188 5.73 5.00 15.28
CA LEU A 188 6.57 4.51 14.18
C LEU A 188 6.70 5.56 13.07
N TYR A 189 5.58 6.13 12.64
CA TYR A 189 5.59 7.11 11.55
C TYR A 189 6.27 8.41 11.96
N GLN A 190 6.07 8.87 13.21
CA GLN A 190 6.76 10.03 13.75
C GLN A 190 8.29 9.85 13.75
N GLN A 191 8.77 8.67 14.17
CA GLN A 191 10.20 8.34 14.13
C GLN A 191 10.74 8.38 12.70
N ILE A 192 10.02 7.79 11.73
CA ILE A 192 10.41 7.81 10.32
C ILE A 192 10.46 9.24 9.78
N LYS A 193 9.43 10.04 10.00
CA LYS A 193 9.40 11.45 9.51
C LYS A 193 10.45 12.32 10.16
N THR A 194 10.76 12.08 11.44
CA THR A 194 11.83 12.82 12.14
C THR A 194 13.21 12.49 11.56
N LYS A 195 13.49 11.20 11.33
CA LYS A 195 14.81 10.78 10.82
C LYS A 195 14.96 10.98 9.31
N PHE A 196 13.87 10.85 8.56
CA PHE A 196 13.87 10.91 7.09
C PHE A 196 12.77 11.85 6.56
N PRO A 197 12.86 13.16 6.77
CA PRO A 197 11.81 14.11 6.44
C PRO A 197 11.51 14.23 4.93
N SER A 198 12.42 13.76 4.07
CA SER A 198 12.29 13.80 2.62
C SER A 198 11.31 12.77 2.06
N PHE A 199 11.01 11.69 2.81
CA PHE A 199 10.05 10.70 2.34
C PHE A 199 8.60 11.16 2.50
N GLN A 200 7.81 10.86 1.49
CA GLN A 200 6.35 10.87 1.56
C GLN A 200 5.89 9.52 2.13
N VAL A 201 5.45 9.54 3.38
CA VAL A 201 5.07 8.34 4.11
C VAL A 201 3.58 8.07 3.97
N GLN A 202 3.26 6.85 3.55
CA GLN A 202 1.90 6.30 3.51
C GLN A 202 1.77 5.31 4.66
N ALA A 203 0.97 5.65 5.67
CA ALA A 203 0.68 4.77 6.80
C ALA A 203 -0.28 3.65 6.38
N SER A 204 -0.05 2.42 6.83
CA SER A 204 -0.93 1.27 6.61
C SER A 204 -1.00 0.38 7.85
N GLY A 205 -2.13 -0.29 8.01
CA GLY A 205 -2.38 -1.20 9.15
C GLY A 205 -3.22 -0.58 10.25
N GLY A 206 -4.34 -1.22 10.59
CA GLY A 206 -5.17 -0.95 11.76
C GLY A 206 -6.12 0.24 11.69
N ILE A 207 -6.05 1.10 10.70
CA ILE A 207 -6.84 2.33 10.59
C ILE A 207 -8.33 2.01 10.47
N SER A 208 -9.16 2.55 11.39
CA SER A 208 -10.56 2.19 11.50
C SER A 208 -11.54 3.32 11.71
N THR A 209 -11.07 4.46 12.22
CA THR A 209 -11.91 5.60 12.60
C THR A 209 -11.42 6.92 12.01
N ILE A 210 -12.29 7.92 12.03
CA ILE A 210 -11.91 9.30 11.66
C ILE A 210 -10.83 9.86 12.59
N ASP A 211 -10.88 9.49 13.87
CA ASP A 211 -9.88 9.96 14.84
C ASP A 211 -8.51 9.33 14.59
N ASP A 212 -8.44 8.07 14.12
CA ASP A 212 -7.18 7.49 13.65
C ASP A 212 -6.60 8.27 12.48
N ILE A 213 -7.45 8.65 11.52
CA ILE A 213 -7.04 9.44 10.36
C ILE A 213 -6.52 10.81 10.78
N LYS A 214 -7.21 11.51 11.71
CA LYS A 214 -6.76 12.81 12.22
C LYS A 214 -5.39 12.72 12.90
N LYS A 215 -5.18 11.71 13.76
CA LYS A 215 -3.88 11.48 14.41
C LYS A 215 -2.76 11.22 13.40
N LEU A 216 -3.04 10.42 12.36
CA LEU A 216 -2.07 10.12 11.31
C LEU A 216 -1.75 11.35 10.45
N GLN A 217 -2.68 12.28 10.25
CA GLN A 217 -2.42 13.53 9.51
C GLN A 217 -1.30 14.39 10.14
N GLU A 218 -1.06 14.23 11.44
CA GLU A 218 -0.02 14.97 12.16
C GLU A 218 1.39 14.39 11.90
N VAL A 219 1.48 13.11 11.53
CA VAL A 219 2.75 12.36 11.49
C VAL A 219 3.04 11.67 10.16
N THR A 220 2.13 11.74 9.17
CA THR A 220 2.31 11.11 7.85
C THR A 220 1.81 12.02 6.74
N ASP A 221 2.10 11.64 5.49
CA ASP A 221 1.60 12.36 4.31
C ASP A 221 0.30 11.74 3.78
N PHE A 222 0.10 10.43 3.98
CA PHE A 222 -1.08 9.69 3.53
C PHE A 222 -1.40 8.52 4.46
N ALA A 223 -2.65 8.04 4.40
CA ALA A 223 -3.12 6.85 5.09
C ALA A 223 -3.82 5.89 4.12
N ILE A 224 -3.35 4.65 4.01
CA ILE A 224 -4.00 3.59 3.24
C ILE A 224 -5.06 2.93 4.11
N VAL A 225 -6.31 2.97 3.66
CA VAL A 225 -7.45 2.42 4.39
C VAL A 225 -8.11 1.32 3.56
N GLY A 226 -8.09 0.11 4.09
CA GLY A 226 -8.71 -1.06 3.47
C GLY A 226 -10.04 -1.42 4.12
N ARG A 227 -10.00 -2.34 5.08
CA ARG A 227 -11.16 -2.98 5.73
C ARG A 227 -12.24 -1.99 6.19
N ALA A 228 -11.85 -0.90 6.84
CA ALA A 228 -12.78 0.09 7.37
C ALA A 228 -13.59 0.81 6.29
N MET A 229 -13.12 0.83 5.04
CA MET A 229 -13.89 1.40 3.91
C MET A 229 -15.11 0.55 3.54
N TYR A 230 -15.09 -0.75 3.85
CA TYR A 230 -16.17 -1.69 3.54
C TYR A 230 -17.09 -1.95 4.74
N GLU A 231 -16.54 -1.94 5.96
CA GLU A 231 -17.25 -2.46 7.15
C GLU A 231 -17.77 -1.36 8.08
N ASN A 232 -17.14 -0.16 8.14
CA ASN A 232 -17.40 0.84 9.16
C ASN A 232 -18.08 2.12 8.64
N ASN A 233 -18.67 2.11 7.44
CA ASN A 233 -19.22 3.31 6.77
C ASN A 233 -18.23 4.49 6.73
N LEU A 234 -16.94 4.21 6.89
CA LEU A 234 -15.89 5.23 6.92
C LEU A 234 -15.83 5.96 5.58
N LEU A 235 -16.10 5.24 4.48
CA LEU A 235 -16.20 5.78 3.13
C LEU A 235 -17.24 6.91 3.06
N GLU A 236 -18.45 6.68 3.54
CA GLU A 236 -19.54 7.65 3.50
C GLU A 236 -19.23 8.85 4.40
N THR A 237 -18.69 8.60 5.59
CA THR A 237 -18.29 9.66 6.51
C THR A 237 -17.22 10.58 5.92
N ILE A 238 -16.19 10.02 5.24
CA ILE A 238 -15.15 10.82 4.58
C ILE A 238 -15.71 11.51 3.32
N ALA A 239 -16.59 10.86 2.56
CA ALA A 239 -17.18 11.42 1.36
C ALA A 239 -18.10 12.62 1.64
N ILE A 240 -18.76 12.63 2.80
CA ILE A 240 -19.65 13.72 3.25
C ILE A 240 -18.88 14.83 3.97
N SER A 241 -17.75 14.51 4.65
CA SER A 241 -16.94 15.53 5.30
C SER A 241 -16.44 16.54 4.26
N ALA A 242 -16.78 17.80 4.48
CA ALA A 242 -16.48 18.95 3.59
C ALA A 242 -14.98 19.05 3.23
N PRO A 243 -14.66 19.82 2.20
CA PRO A 243 -13.36 19.86 1.54
C PRO A 243 -12.18 20.11 2.46
#